data_0fc24553fc03dd784027d28a9b485911
#
_entry.id   0fc24553fc03dd784027d28a9b485911
#
_cell.length_a   1.000
_cell.length_b   1.000
_cell.length_c   1.000
_cell.angle_alpha   90.00
_cell.angle_beta   90.00
_cell.angle_gamma   90.00
#
_symmetry.space_group_name_H-M   'P 1'
#
loop_
_entity.id
_entity.type
_entity.pdbx_description
1 polymer ?
#
loop_
_entity_poly.entity_id
_entity_poly.type
_entity_poly.pdbx_seq_one_letter_code
_entity_poly.pdbx_strand_id
1 'polypeptide(L)'
;MTISAVEKWKSDLASWAIPQEILDQAEVAPWFHPASLFALPNEIWDSPSHQRAREAMPAGGSVLDIGCGGGIAAFAIAPPAAHLVGVDHQREMLDMFEKNAMDRGLTSEVFEGFWPAIASEVPGADVVTVHHVVYNVGDIEPFIRALDSHARKRVVIELPLVHPMTPRNSGWKHFWNLDRPTSPTADDFLNVLAELGIDAHSEKFSGRILLDEGEDDRTEFTRMRLCLPKERTAEIKAFLETDPPPTSRELAVVWWDKV
;
A
#
# COMPACT_ATOMS: atom_id res chain seq x y z
N MET A 1 -13.03 -20.47 -21.99
CA MET A 1 -11.86 -19.59 -22.11
C MET A 1 -11.41 -19.27 -20.68
N THR A 2 -10.16 -19.44 -20.37
CA THR A 2 -9.62 -19.07 -19.06
C THR A 2 -9.50 -17.54 -19.04
N ILE A 3 -10.03 -16.87 -18.02
CA ILE A 3 -9.86 -15.42 -17.83
C ILE A 3 -8.37 -15.12 -17.62
N SER A 4 -7.85 -14.02 -18.17
CA SER A 4 -6.46 -13.63 -17.98
C SER A 4 -6.20 -13.21 -16.52
N ALA A 5 -4.94 -13.28 -16.08
CA ALA A 5 -4.58 -12.87 -14.71
C ALA A 5 -4.85 -11.38 -14.49
N VAL A 6 -4.60 -10.54 -15.49
CA VAL A 6 -4.89 -9.10 -15.47
C VAL A 6 -6.40 -8.85 -15.33
N GLU A 7 -7.23 -9.52 -16.12
CA GLU A 7 -8.69 -9.35 -16.04
C GLU A 7 -9.25 -9.89 -14.72
N LYS A 8 -8.71 -11.03 -14.23
CA LYS A 8 -9.09 -11.59 -12.94
C LYS A 8 -8.76 -10.60 -11.82
N TRP A 9 -7.56 -10.01 -11.80
CA TRP A 9 -7.15 -8.99 -10.83
C TRP A 9 -8.15 -7.82 -10.78
N LYS A 10 -8.48 -7.27 -11.94
CA LYS A 10 -9.44 -6.16 -12.08
C LYS A 10 -10.84 -6.54 -11.57
N SER A 11 -11.33 -7.72 -11.93
CA SER A 11 -12.62 -8.22 -11.50
C SER A 11 -12.68 -8.47 -10.00
N ASP A 12 -11.63 -9.09 -9.45
CA ASP A 12 -11.53 -9.38 -8.01
C ASP A 12 -11.50 -8.08 -7.19
N LEU A 13 -10.74 -7.06 -7.61
CA LEU A 13 -10.75 -5.75 -6.95
C LEU A 13 -12.12 -5.08 -7.05
N ALA A 14 -12.79 -5.15 -8.20
CA ALA A 14 -14.12 -4.57 -8.37
C ALA A 14 -15.15 -5.22 -7.42
N SER A 15 -14.97 -6.49 -7.06
CA SER A 15 -15.85 -7.21 -6.12
C SER A 15 -15.78 -6.69 -4.68
N TRP A 16 -14.75 -5.89 -4.34
CA TRP A 16 -14.63 -5.20 -3.05
C TRP A 16 -15.51 -3.96 -2.93
N ALA A 17 -16.24 -3.58 -3.97
CA ALA A 17 -17.20 -2.49 -3.87
C ALA A 17 -18.17 -2.69 -2.69
N ILE A 18 -18.40 -1.63 -1.94
CA ILE A 18 -19.38 -1.61 -0.85
C ILE A 18 -20.73 -1.20 -1.44
N PRO A 19 -21.84 -1.90 -1.13
CA PRO A 19 -23.17 -1.50 -1.57
C PRO A 19 -23.47 -0.04 -1.19
N GLN A 20 -24.10 0.70 -2.11
CA GLN A 20 -24.33 2.13 -1.93
C GLN A 20 -25.20 2.44 -0.70
N GLU A 21 -26.19 1.58 -0.40
CA GLU A 21 -27.05 1.70 0.77
C GLU A 21 -26.30 1.61 2.11
N ILE A 22 -25.10 0.97 2.12
CA ILE A 22 -24.21 0.93 3.27
C ILE A 22 -23.32 2.17 3.29
N LEU A 23 -22.78 2.57 2.14
CA LEU A 23 -21.97 3.80 2.02
C LEU A 23 -22.74 5.04 2.44
N ASP A 24 -24.03 5.11 2.14
CA ASP A 24 -24.91 6.22 2.50
C ASP A 24 -25.09 6.37 4.03
N GLN A 25 -24.75 5.35 4.81
CA GLN A 25 -24.78 5.38 6.28
C GLN A 25 -23.44 5.75 6.91
N ALA A 26 -22.38 5.79 6.10
CA ALA A 26 -21.04 6.11 6.59
C ALA A 26 -20.90 7.62 6.85
N GLU A 27 -20.55 8.01 8.07
CA GLU A 27 -20.25 9.40 8.41
C GLU A 27 -18.95 9.90 7.76
N VAL A 28 -18.01 8.98 7.49
CA VAL A 28 -16.72 9.22 6.86
C VAL A 28 -16.47 8.13 5.83
N ALA A 29 -15.84 8.48 4.72
CA ALA A 29 -15.49 7.51 3.69
C ALA A 29 -14.67 6.35 4.30
N PRO A 30 -15.07 5.08 4.09
CA PRO A 30 -14.42 3.93 4.76
C PRO A 30 -12.97 3.69 4.34
N TRP A 31 -12.52 4.32 3.26
CA TRP A 31 -11.13 4.29 2.78
C TRP A 31 -10.29 5.49 3.22
N PHE A 32 -10.87 6.43 3.97
CA PHE A 32 -10.12 7.58 4.50
C PHE A 32 -9.01 7.12 5.45
N HIS A 33 -7.82 7.66 5.27
CA HIS A 33 -6.68 7.45 6.15
C HIS A 33 -6.19 8.82 6.63
N PRO A 34 -6.14 9.06 7.94
CA PRO A 34 -5.52 10.27 8.47
C PRO A 34 -4.05 10.35 8.05
N ALA A 35 -3.57 11.55 7.71
CA ALA A 35 -2.18 11.75 7.31
C ALA A 35 -1.18 11.31 8.41
N SER A 36 -1.58 11.38 9.68
CA SER A 36 -0.76 10.93 10.81
C SER A 36 -0.33 9.46 10.73
N LEU A 37 -1.10 8.60 10.06
CA LEU A 37 -0.74 7.18 9.84
C LEU A 37 0.47 7.00 8.92
N PHE A 38 0.81 8.02 8.13
CA PHE A 38 1.92 8.02 7.18
C PHE A 38 3.11 8.86 7.66
N ALA A 39 3.01 9.40 8.88
CA ALA A 39 4.12 10.11 9.49
C ALA A 39 5.30 9.16 9.71
N LEU A 40 6.53 9.65 9.49
CA LEU A 40 7.72 8.86 9.74
C LEU A 40 7.84 8.55 11.24
N PRO A 41 8.01 7.28 11.60
CA PRO A 41 8.36 6.92 12.98
C PRO A 41 9.77 7.39 13.31
N ASN A 42 10.08 7.53 14.63
CA ASN A 42 11.43 7.85 15.09
C ASN A 42 12.47 6.85 14.58
N GLU A 43 12.09 5.58 14.47
CA GLU A 43 12.92 4.51 13.93
C GLU A 43 12.11 3.75 12.87
N ILE A 44 12.61 3.74 11.64
CA ILE A 44 12.00 2.97 10.55
C ILE A 44 12.41 1.52 10.72
N TRP A 45 11.43 0.63 10.83
CA TRP A 45 11.69 -0.80 10.84
C TRP A 45 12.26 -1.27 9.49
N ASP A 46 13.40 -1.97 9.55
CA ASP A 46 14.09 -2.47 8.37
C ASP A 46 13.43 -3.75 7.84
N SER A 47 12.51 -3.61 6.88
CA SER A 47 11.82 -4.73 6.26
C SER A 47 12.67 -5.44 5.19
N PRO A 48 12.36 -6.71 4.84
CA PRO A 48 12.93 -7.37 3.68
C PRO A 48 12.83 -6.54 2.40
N SER A 49 11.73 -5.78 2.20
CA SER A 49 11.54 -4.92 1.04
C SER A 49 12.58 -3.81 0.97
N HIS A 50 12.90 -3.18 2.10
CA HIS A 50 13.97 -2.18 2.19
C HIS A 50 15.34 -2.79 1.89
N GLN A 51 15.60 -4.01 2.35
CA GLN A 51 16.85 -4.73 2.08
C GLN A 51 16.99 -5.02 0.59
N ARG A 52 15.94 -5.54 -0.06
CA ARG A 52 15.95 -5.81 -1.51
C ARG A 52 16.15 -4.53 -2.34
N ALA A 53 15.60 -3.41 -1.90
CA ALA A 53 15.82 -2.12 -2.56
C ALA A 53 17.27 -1.63 -2.40
N ARG A 54 17.85 -1.73 -1.20
CA ARG A 54 19.25 -1.34 -0.95
C ARG A 54 20.27 -2.19 -1.68
N GLU A 55 20.01 -3.50 -1.87
CA GLU A 55 20.89 -4.39 -2.64
C GLU A 55 21.15 -3.90 -4.07
N ALA A 56 20.15 -3.30 -4.70
CA ALA A 56 20.25 -2.78 -6.07
C ALA A 56 20.65 -1.29 -6.12
N MET A 57 20.64 -0.60 -4.97
CA MET A 57 20.88 0.84 -4.89
C MET A 57 22.37 1.16 -4.97
N PRO A 58 22.86 1.92 -5.97
CA PRO A 58 24.24 2.37 -5.97
C PRO A 58 24.47 3.44 -4.90
N ALA A 59 25.73 3.63 -4.50
CA ALA A 59 26.09 4.72 -3.60
C ALA A 59 25.75 6.08 -4.24
N GLY A 60 24.97 6.89 -3.52
CA GLY A 60 24.47 8.18 -4.04
C GLY A 60 23.38 8.03 -5.10
N GLY A 61 22.77 6.86 -5.25
CA GLY A 61 21.73 6.59 -6.23
C GLY A 61 20.39 7.25 -5.93
N SER A 62 19.40 6.95 -6.77
CA SER A 62 18.06 7.54 -6.70
C SER A 62 16.99 6.48 -6.47
N VAL A 63 15.96 6.83 -5.69
CA VAL A 63 14.74 6.04 -5.51
C VAL A 63 13.53 6.85 -5.99
N LEU A 64 12.62 6.17 -6.69
CA LEU A 64 11.29 6.66 -7.03
C LEU A 64 10.28 5.85 -6.20
N ASP A 65 9.55 6.53 -5.32
CA ASP A 65 8.57 5.94 -4.42
C ASP A 65 7.14 6.30 -4.88
N ILE A 66 6.38 5.29 -5.32
CA ILE A 66 5.04 5.47 -5.86
C ILE A 66 3.98 5.20 -4.79
N GLY A 67 3.14 6.21 -4.53
CA GLY A 67 2.26 6.24 -3.37
C GLY A 67 3.09 6.45 -2.10
N CYS A 68 3.98 7.43 -2.16
CA CYS A 68 5.06 7.59 -1.19
C CYS A 68 4.58 7.95 0.23
N GLY A 69 3.38 8.52 0.39
CA GLY A 69 2.94 9.03 1.69
C GLY A 69 3.98 9.95 2.32
N GLY A 70 4.28 9.77 3.60
CA GLY A 70 5.34 10.50 4.30
C GLY A 70 6.77 10.01 4.00
N GLY A 71 6.95 9.01 3.12
CA GLY A 71 8.26 8.57 2.60
C GLY A 71 8.92 7.41 3.35
N ILE A 72 8.17 6.61 4.11
CA ILE A 72 8.76 5.52 4.92
C ILE A 72 9.66 4.62 4.07
N ALA A 73 9.20 4.18 2.88
CA ALA A 73 9.96 3.32 1.99
C ALA A 73 11.23 4.02 1.46
N ALA A 74 11.10 5.25 0.95
CA ALA A 74 12.22 6.01 0.41
C ALA A 74 13.28 6.30 1.47
N PHE A 75 12.89 6.73 2.67
CA PHE A 75 13.84 7.06 3.75
C PHE A 75 14.52 5.83 4.37
N ALA A 76 13.86 4.67 4.33
CA ALA A 76 14.49 3.42 4.76
C ALA A 76 15.65 2.99 3.86
N ILE A 77 15.70 3.49 2.62
CA ILE A 77 16.73 3.17 1.63
C ILE A 77 17.84 4.24 1.60
N ALA A 78 17.66 5.34 2.30
CA ALA A 78 18.62 6.44 2.37
C ALA A 78 19.37 6.48 3.72
N PRO A 79 20.72 6.20 3.79
CA PRO A 79 21.57 5.80 2.67
C PRO A 79 21.34 4.35 2.23
N PRO A 80 21.80 3.88 1.04
CA PRO A 80 22.73 4.55 0.12
C PRO A 80 22.09 5.50 -0.89
N ALA A 81 20.74 5.55 -1.01
CA ALA A 81 20.09 6.55 -1.86
C ALA A 81 20.38 7.98 -1.35
N ALA A 82 20.61 8.91 -2.29
CA ALA A 82 20.83 10.33 -2.00
C ALA A 82 19.79 11.22 -2.70
N HIS A 83 19.10 10.73 -3.71
CA HIS A 83 18.07 11.44 -4.44
C HIS A 83 16.74 10.70 -4.32
N LEU A 84 15.75 11.37 -3.73
CA LEU A 84 14.44 10.80 -3.46
C LEU A 84 13.39 11.45 -4.35
N VAL A 85 12.63 10.64 -5.08
CA VAL A 85 11.50 11.10 -5.89
C VAL A 85 10.24 10.50 -5.31
N GLY A 86 9.29 11.33 -4.90
CA GLY A 86 8.01 10.91 -4.33
C GLY A 86 6.84 11.19 -5.28
N VAL A 87 5.96 10.23 -5.47
CA VAL A 87 4.69 10.40 -6.20
C VAL A 87 3.55 10.05 -5.27
N ASP A 88 2.62 10.98 -5.07
CA ASP A 88 1.36 10.74 -4.36
C ASP A 88 0.25 11.63 -4.94
N HIS A 89 -1.00 11.23 -4.78
CA HIS A 89 -2.14 12.05 -5.22
C HIS A 89 -2.64 13.04 -4.16
N GLN A 90 -2.06 13.00 -2.95
CA GLN A 90 -2.42 13.87 -1.84
C GLN A 90 -1.29 14.85 -1.55
N ARG A 91 -1.51 16.14 -1.76
CA ARG A 91 -0.52 17.20 -1.51
C ARG A 91 0.04 17.17 -0.09
N GLU A 92 -0.82 16.91 0.91
CA GLU A 92 -0.41 16.82 2.30
C GLU A 92 0.67 15.74 2.55
N MET A 93 0.60 14.61 1.83
CA MET A 93 1.61 13.56 1.88
C MET A 93 2.94 14.03 1.30
N LEU A 94 2.88 14.72 0.17
CA LEU A 94 4.07 15.27 -0.48
C LEU A 94 4.74 16.35 0.35
N ASP A 95 3.98 17.24 1.00
CA ASP A 95 4.52 18.25 1.93
C ASP A 95 5.27 17.58 3.09
N MET A 96 4.72 16.47 3.59
CA MET A 96 5.36 15.66 4.63
C MET A 96 6.66 15.01 4.13
N PHE A 97 6.63 14.47 2.91
CA PHE A 97 7.80 13.87 2.28
C PHE A 97 8.93 14.89 2.10
N GLU A 98 8.64 16.07 1.53
CA GLU A 98 9.61 17.15 1.35
C GLU A 98 10.20 17.63 2.67
N LYS A 99 9.34 17.84 3.68
CA LYS A 99 9.80 18.22 5.03
C LYS A 99 10.73 17.16 5.62
N ASN A 100 10.38 15.89 5.51
CA ASN A 100 11.18 14.79 6.03
C ASN A 100 12.54 14.69 5.32
N ALA A 101 12.62 14.96 4.01
CA ALA A 101 13.86 15.01 3.25
C ALA A 101 14.73 16.17 3.69
N MET A 102 14.16 17.36 3.83
CA MET A 102 14.86 18.56 4.30
C MET A 102 15.45 18.35 5.70
N ASP A 103 14.68 17.78 6.63
CA ASP A 103 15.11 17.53 8.01
C ASP A 103 16.30 16.53 8.07
N ARG A 104 16.50 15.72 7.03
CA ARG A 104 17.58 14.74 6.90
C ARG A 104 18.71 15.17 5.98
N GLY A 105 18.62 16.35 5.40
CA GLY A 105 19.63 16.87 4.44
C GLY A 105 19.70 16.06 3.15
N LEU A 106 18.59 15.44 2.72
CA LEU A 106 18.48 14.69 1.49
C LEU A 106 17.86 15.52 0.36
N THR A 107 18.25 15.26 -0.88
CA THR A 107 17.63 15.89 -2.05
C THR A 107 16.33 15.16 -2.39
N SER A 108 15.26 15.92 -2.59
CA SER A 108 13.96 15.36 -2.97
C SER A 108 13.30 16.15 -4.08
N GLU A 109 12.49 15.44 -4.88
CA GLU A 109 11.51 15.97 -5.81
C GLU A 109 10.19 15.27 -5.58
N VAL A 110 9.08 15.98 -5.72
CA VAL A 110 7.75 15.40 -5.54
C VAL A 110 6.83 15.74 -6.71
N PHE A 111 5.96 14.80 -7.04
CA PHE A 111 5.00 14.92 -8.15
C PHE A 111 3.60 14.55 -7.65
N GLU A 112 2.67 15.49 -7.77
CA GLU A 112 1.29 15.29 -7.35
C GLU A 112 0.47 14.70 -8.49
N GLY A 113 -0.13 13.52 -8.27
CA GLY A 113 -1.01 12.89 -9.23
C GLY A 113 -1.14 11.39 -9.07
N PHE A 114 -1.93 10.81 -9.94
CA PHE A 114 -2.16 9.36 -9.97
C PHE A 114 -1.19 8.67 -10.91
N TRP A 115 -0.47 7.68 -10.40
CA TRP A 115 0.34 6.80 -11.25
C TRP A 115 -0.57 5.77 -11.96
N PRO A 116 -0.39 5.48 -13.26
CA PRO A 116 0.66 5.99 -14.15
C PRO A 116 0.30 7.25 -14.96
N ALA A 117 -0.80 7.94 -14.66
CA ALA A 117 -1.27 9.07 -15.48
C ALA A 117 -0.23 10.19 -15.63
N ILE A 118 0.58 10.43 -14.56
CA ILE A 118 1.63 11.46 -14.56
C ILE A 118 3.03 10.90 -14.88
N ALA A 119 3.15 9.63 -15.26
CA ALA A 119 4.45 8.98 -15.46
C ALA A 119 5.39 9.73 -16.44
N SER A 120 4.84 10.37 -17.48
CA SER A 120 5.64 11.14 -18.45
C SER A 120 6.31 12.39 -17.87
N GLU A 121 5.88 12.85 -16.68
CA GLU A 121 6.43 14.03 -16.01
C GLU A 121 7.47 13.65 -14.96
N VAL A 122 7.51 12.37 -14.57
CA VAL A 122 8.32 11.86 -13.45
C VAL A 122 9.65 11.29 -13.97
N PRO A 123 10.80 11.64 -13.37
CA PRO A 123 12.07 11.07 -13.80
C PRO A 123 12.20 9.60 -13.38
N GLY A 124 12.93 8.80 -14.20
CA GLY A 124 13.31 7.45 -13.81
C GLY A 124 14.35 7.45 -12.69
N ALA A 125 14.38 6.37 -11.89
CA ALA A 125 15.29 6.19 -10.77
C ALA A 125 16.09 4.88 -10.85
N ASP A 126 17.11 4.73 -10.02
CA ASP A 126 17.86 3.46 -9.96
C ASP A 126 16.96 2.34 -9.42
N VAL A 127 16.21 2.62 -8.37
CA VAL A 127 15.23 1.71 -7.81
C VAL A 127 13.87 2.40 -7.76
N VAL A 128 12.82 1.64 -8.12
CA VAL A 128 11.42 2.06 -7.95
C VAL A 128 10.80 1.25 -6.82
N THR A 129 10.17 1.92 -5.85
CA THR A 129 9.49 1.29 -4.73
C THR A 129 7.99 1.56 -4.75
N VAL A 130 7.21 0.57 -4.34
CA VAL A 130 5.74 0.65 -4.23
C VAL A 130 5.31 -0.13 -3.00
N HIS A 131 4.96 0.56 -1.92
CA HIS A 131 4.56 -0.11 -0.68
C HIS A 131 3.06 0.09 -0.39
N HIS A 132 2.33 -1.03 -0.28
CA HIS A 132 0.90 -1.06 0.07
C HIS A 132 -0.06 -0.35 -0.90
N VAL A 133 0.31 -0.18 -2.18
CA VAL A 133 -0.47 0.56 -3.18
C VAL A 133 -1.27 -0.34 -4.12
N VAL A 134 -0.70 -1.49 -4.53
CA VAL A 134 -1.21 -2.27 -5.67
C VAL A 134 -2.67 -2.72 -5.54
N TYR A 135 -3.15 -2.96 -4.33
CA TYR A 135 -4.57 -3.29 -4.09
C TYR A 135 -5.56 -2.13 -4.34
N ASN A 136 -5.06 -0.93 -4.62
CA ASN A 136 -5.88 0.21 -5.04
C ASN A 136 -5.90 0.38 -6.57
N VAL A 137 -5.22 -0.51 -7.32
CA VAL A 137 -4.98 -0.36 -8.76
C VAL A 137 -5.73 -1.44 -9.53
N GLY A 138 -6.91 -1.09 -10.06
CA GLY A 138 -7.72 -2.02 -10.87
C GLY A 138 -7.12 -2.24 -12.26
N ASP A 139 -6.60 -1.20 -12.90
CA ASP A 139 -5.93 -1.28 -14.20
C ASP A 139 -4.42 -1.49 -14.01
N ILE A 140 -4.08 -2.74 -13.66
CA ILE A 140 -2.76 -3.09 -13.12
C ILE A 140 -1.67 -3.15 -14.21
N GLU A 141 -1.98 -3.52 -15.45
CA GLU A 141 -0.96 -3.66 -16.50
C GLU A 141 -0.26 -2.32 -16.82
N PRO A 142 -0.95 -1.21 -17.16
CA PRO A 142 -0.26 0.06 -17.43
C PRO A 142 0.48 0.59 -16.20
N PHE A 143 0.00 0.30 -14.99
CA PHE A 143 0.68 0.63 -13.75
C PHE A 143 2.05 -0.07 -13.67
N ILE A 144 2.09 -1.39 -13.86
CA ILE A 144 3.32 -2.19 -13.80
C ILE A 144 4.28 -1.80 -14.93
N ARG A 145 3.79 -1.62 -16.18
CA ARG A 145 4.61 -1.23 -17.31
C ARG A 145 5.30 0.12 -17.09
N ALA A 146 4.60 1.06 -16.47
CA ALA A 146 5.18 2.35 -16.10
C ALA A 146 6.25 2.22 -15.01
N LEU A 147 6.03 1.39 -13.96
CA LEU A 147 7.07 1.10 -12.96
C LEU A 147 8.31 0.52 -13.61
N ASP A 148 8.12 -0.49 -14.45
CA ASP A 148 9.21 -1.17 -15.16
C ASP A 148 10.02 -0.21 -16.02
N SER A 149 9.35 0.69 -16.76
CA SER A 149 10.03 1.65 -17.63
C SER A 149 10.81 2.74 -16.87
N HIS A 150 10.45 3.03 -15.61
CA HIS A 150 11.11 4.06 -14.79
C HIS A 150 12.25 3.52 -13.93
N ALA A 151 12.31 2.21 -13.73
CA ALA A 151 13.42 1.58 -12.99
C ALA A 151 14.64 1.40 -13.92
N ARG A 152 15.82 1.85 -13.47
CA ARG A 152 17.09 1.58 -14.17
C ARG A 152 17.72 0.25 -13.71
N LYS A 153 17.42 -0.21 -12.49
CA LYS A 153 18.02 -1.42 -11.90
C LYS A 153 17.01 -2.40 -11.35
N ARG A 154 16.08 -1.93 -10.50
CA ARG A 154 15.14 -2.82 -9.81
C ARG A 154 13.83 -2.12 -9.51
N VAL A 155 12.73 -2.88 -9.62
CA VAL A 155 11.44 -2.53 -9.00
C VAL A 155 11.26 -3.39 -7.75
N VAL A 156 10.78 -2.80 -6.65
CA VAL A 156 10.47 -3.49 -5.40
C VAL A 156 9.07 -3.11 -4.94
N ILE A 157 8.23 -4.11 -4.74
CA ILE A 157 6.85 -3.94 -4.31
C ILE A 157 6.65 -4.65 -2.97
N GLU A 158 6.09 -3.95 -1.98
CA GLU A 158 5.64 -4.55 -0.73
C GLU A 158 4.11 -4.57 -0.70
N LEU A 159 3.53 -5.75 -0.45
CA LEU A 159 2.08 -5.90 -0.37
C LEU A 159 1.67 -6.96 0.67
N PRO A 160 0.49 -6.82 1.32
CA PRO A 160 -0.09 -7.89 2.13
C PRO A 160 -0.38 -9.15 1.32
N LEU A 161 -0.25 -10.33 1.94
CA LEU A 161 -0.55 -11.61 1.28
C LEU A 161 -2.01 -11.70 0.82
N VAL A 162 -2.92 -11.05 1.55
CA VAL A 162 -4.35 -10.94 1.23
C VAL A 162 -4.76 -9.48 1.15
N HIS A 163 -5.87 -9.20 0.48
CA HIS A 163 -6.38 -7.83 0.39
C HIS A 163 -6.47 -7.17 1.79
N PRO A 164 -6.04 -5.90 1.96
CA PRO A 164 -5.93 -5.24 3.27
C PRO A 164 -7.21 -5.22 4.11
N MET A 165 -8.37 -5.34 3.46
CA MET A 165 -9.67 -5.38 4.13
C MET A 165 -10.11 -6.77 4.57
N THR A 166 -9.46 -7.87 4.09
CA THR A 166 -9.82 -9.24 4.41
C THR A 166 -9.93 -9.52 5.92
N PRO A 167 -9.05 -8.99 6.79
CA PRO A 167 -9.16 -9.21 8.24
C PRO A 167 -10.44 -8.64 8.87
N ARG A 168 -11.23 -7.85 8.12
CA ARG A 168 -12.51 -7.27 8.60
C ARG A 168 -13.73 -7.99 8.05
N ASN A 169 -13.55 -9.10 7.33
CA ASN A 169 -14.67 -9.83 6.70
C ASN A 169 -15.66 -10.35 7.74
N SER A 170 -15.18 -10.79 8.91
CA SER A 170 -16.02 -11.18 10.04
C SER A 170 -16.92 -10.04 10.52
N GLY A 171 -16.38 -8.83 10.64
CA GLY A 171 -17.14 -7.63 10.98
C GLY A 171 -18.21 -7.30 9.95
N TRP A 172 -17.88 -7.37 8.66
CA TRP A 172 -18.86 -7.19 7.59
C TRP A 172 -19.98 -8.22 7.66
N LYS A 173 -19.63 -9.48 7.96
CA LYS A 173 -20.64 -10.53 8.14
C LYS A 173 -21.50 -10.30 9.37
N HIS A 174 -20.88 -9.89 10.49
CA HIS A 174 -21.60 -9.67 11.77
C HIS A 174 -22.56 -8.50 11.69
N PHE A 175 -22.10 -7.33 11.20
CA PHE A 175 -22.87 -6.08 11.26
C PHE A 175 -23.83 -5.90 10.10
N TRP A 176 -23.49 -6.41 8.92
CA TRP A 176 -24.23 -6.18 7.66
C TRP A 176 -24.77 -7.46 7.02
N ASN A 177 -24.47 -8.62 7.59
CA ASN A 177 -24.71 -9.93 6.96
C ASN A 177 -24.17 -10.00 5.52
N LEU A 178 -23.09 -9.29 5.25
CA LEU A 178 -22.45 -9.17 3.94
C LEU A 178 -21.21 -10.06 3.87
N ASP A 179 -21.21 -11.01 2.95
CA ASP A 179 -20.01 -11.80 2.64
C ASP A 179 -19.08 -10.97 1.76
N ARG A 180 -17.80 -10.88 2.16
CA ARG A 180 -16.78 -10.11 1.45
C ARG A 180 -15.80 -11.03 0.73
N PRO A 181 -15.18 -10.58 -0.37
CA PRO A 181 -14.17 -11.35 -1.08
C PRO A 181 -12.96 -11.73 -0.23
N THR A 182 -12.17 -12.69 -0.72
CA THR A 182 -10.86 -13.07 -0.17
C THR A 182 -9.75 -12.92 -1.21
N SER A 183 -10.08 -12.51 -2.42
CA SER A 183 -9.18 -12.20 -3.54
C SER A 183 -9.32 -10.72 -3.94
N PRO A 184 -8.34 -10.13 -4.66
CA PRO A 184 -7.09 -10.76 -5.05
C PRO A 184 -6.10 -10.91 -3.90
N THR A 185 -5.09 -11.76 -4.10
CA THR A 185 -4.00 -12.06 -3.17
C THR A 185 -2.64 -11.66 -3.75
N ALA A 186 -1.56 -11.75 -2.96
CA ALA A 186 -0.20 -11.58 -3.48
C ALA A 186 0.16 -12.64 -4.53
N ASP A 187 -0.37 -13.86 -4.41
CA ASP A 187 -0.15 -14.90 -5.42
C ASP A 187 -0.91 -14.57 -6.74
N ASP A 188 -2.08 -13.93 -6.69
CA ASP A 188 -2.75 -13.39 -7.88
C ASP A 188 -1.92 -12.27 -8.54
N PHE A 189 -1.25 -11.42 -7.74
CA PHE A 189 -0.34 -10.40 -8.25
C PHE A 189 0.88 -11.01 -8.97
N LEU A 190 1.47 -12.08 -8.44
CA LEU A 190 2.56 -12.82 -9.11
C LEU A 190 2.09 -13.43 -10.44
N ASN A 191 0.87 -13.93 -10.52
CA ASN A 191 0.29 -14.42 -11.77
C ASN A 191 0.14 -13.30 -12.81
N VAL A 192 -0.21 -12.08 -12.38
CA VAL A 192 -0.24 -10.90 -13.26
C VAL A 192 1.17 -10.60 -13.81
N LEU A 193 2.20 -10.58 -12.96
CA LEU A 193 3.58 -10.33 -13.41
C LEU A 193 4.05 -11.38 -14.42
N ALA A 194 3.77 -12.66 -14.14
CA ALA A 194 4.11 -13.76 -15.05
C ALA A 194 3.40 -13.63 -16.41
N GLU A 195 2.11 -13.24 -16.44
CA GLU A 195 1.36 -12.99 -17.67
C GLU A 195 1.96 -11.81 -18.47
N LEU A 196 2.45 -10.77 -17.77
CA LEU A 196 3.11 -9.63 -18.40
C LEU A 196 4.56 -9.93 -18.88
N GLY A 197 5.05 -11.15 -18.64
CA GLY A 197 6.40 -11.58 -19.03
C GLY A 197 7.50 -11.06 -18.10
N ILE A 198 7.14 -10.69 -16.86
CA ILE A 198 8.10 -10.22 -15.84
C ILE A 198 8.52 -11.42 -14.98
N ASP A 199 9.81 -11.72 -14.98
CA ASP A 199 10.41 -12.74 -14.12
C ASP A 199 10.70 -12.16 -12.73
N ALA A 200 9.70 -12.20 -11.87
CA ALA A 200 9.74 -11.61 -10.55
C ALA A 200 10.10 -12.64 -9.47
N HIS A 201 10.92 -12.21 -8.51
CA HIS A 201 11.18 -12.93 -7.27
C HIS A 201 10.17 -12.52 -6.19
N SER A 202 9.96 -13.38 -5.19
CA SER A 202 9.14 -13.04 -4.04
C SER A 202 9.65 -13.70 -2.76
N GLU A 203 9.43 -13.02 -1.63
CA GLU A 203 9.72 -13.52 -0.28
C GLU A 203 8.56 -13.10 0.65
N LYS A 204 8.07 -14.06 1.46
CA LYS A 204 7.00 -13.82 2.44
C LYS A 204 7.62 -13.54 3.81
N PHE A 205 7.07 -12.58 4.55
CA PHE A 205 7.54 -12.22 5.87
C PHE A 205 6.41 -11.67 6.75
N SER A 206 6.61 -11.73 8.07
CA SER A 206 5.66 -11.15 9.02
C SER A 206 6.01 -9.69 9.27
N GLY A 207 5.09 -8.79 8.91
CA GLY A 207 5.23 -7.35 9.08
C GLY A 207 4.56 -6.87 10.37
N ARG A 208 4.99 -5.70 10.86
CA ARG A 208 4.34 -5.02 11.98
C ARG A 208 3.12 -4.26 11.49
N ILE A 209 2.08 -4.26 12.30
CA ILE A 209 1.00 -3.29 12.16
C ILE A 209 1.41 -2.08 13.01
N LEU A 210 1.66 -0.96 12.36
CA LEU A 210 2.13 0.28 13.02
C LEU A 210 1.05 0.98 13.86
N LEU A 211 -0.14 0.41 13.95
CA LEU A 211 -1.25 0.97 14.71
C LEU A 211 -1.12 0.52 16.19
N ASP A 212 -0.26 1.20 16.95
CA ASP A 212 -0.32 1.17 18.41
C ASP A 212 -1.38 2.18 18.87
N GLU A 213 -2.59 1.98 18.37
CA GLU A 213 -3.75 2.77 18.71
C GLU A 213 -4.33 2.23 20.03
N GLY A 214 -4.73 3.13 20.90
CA GLY A 214 -5.51 2.77 22.08
C GLY A 214 -6.81 2.05 21.71
N GLU A 215 -7.48 1.44 22.69
CA GLU A 215 -8.74 0.70 22.47
C GLU A 215 -9.81 1.56 21.77
N ASP A 216 -9.90 2.84 22.14
CA ASP A 216 -10.87 3.78 21.57
C ASP A 216 -10.55 4.07 20.09
N ASP A 217 -9.27 4.24 19.74
CA ASP A 217 -8.85 4.50 18.37
C ASP A 217 -9.09 3.28 17.47
N ARG A 218 -8.83 2.07 17.97
CA ARG A 218 -9.14 0.81 17.26
C ARG A 218 -10.63 0.64 17.02
N THR A 219 -11.44 0.99 18.00
CA THR A 219 -12.91 0.95 17.89
C THR A 219 -13.39 1.92 16.83
N GLU A 220 -12.94 3.16 16.87
CA GLU A 220 -13.30 4.21 15.90
C GLU A 220 -12.83 3.86 14.48
N PHE A 221 -11.61 3.36 14.35
CA PHE A 221 -11.09 2.91 13.06
C PHE A 221 -11.92 1.74 12.48
N THR A 222 -12.29 0.77 13.34
CA THR A 222 -13.16 -0.33 12.92
C THR A 222 -14.54 0.17 12.52
N ARG A 223 -15.12 1.10 13.28
CA ARG A 223 -16.39 1.74 12.99
C ARG A 223 -16.41 2.36 11.60
N MET A 224 -15.44 3.21 11.31
CA MET A 224 -15.32 3.88 10.01
C MET A 224 -15.16 2.85 8.86
N ARG A 225 -14.30 1.84 9.04
CA ARG A 225 -14.05 0.81 8.02
C ARG A 225 -15.25 -0.07 7.73
N LEU A 226 -16.16 -0.22 8.69
CA LEU A 226 -17.40 -0.97 8.53
C LEU A 226 -18.62 -0.08 8.21
N CYS A 227 -18.43 1.20 7.94
CA CYS A 227 -19.52 2.17 7.65
C CYS A 227 -20.59 2.21 8.75
N LEU A 228 -20.19 2.05 10.02
CA LEU A 228 -21.14 2.01 11.14
C LEU A 228 -21.30 3.39 11.78
N PRO A 229 -22.52 3.77 12.19
CA PRO A 229 -22.77 5.03 12.87
C PRO A 229 -22.25 5.00 14.32
N LYS A 230 -22.05 6.18 14.93
CA LYS A 230 -21.45 6.33 16.27
C LYS A 230 -22.27 5.66 17.38
N GLU A 231 -23.59 5.57 17.21
CA GLU A 231 -24.50 4.93 18.14
C GLU A 231 -24.18 3.46 18.37
N ARG A 232 -23.48 2.81 17.42
CA ARG A 232 -23.06 1.41 17.51
C ARG A 232 -21.68 1.18 18.14
N THR A 233 -21.02 2.23 18.67
CA THR A 233 -19.68 2.13 19.28
C THR A 233 -19.59 1.06 20.37
N ALA A 234 -20.58 0.96 21.25
CA ALA A 234 -20.59 -0.06 22.32
C ALA A 234 -20.67 -1.49 21.76
N GLU A 235 -21.44 -1.69 20.69
CA GLU A 235 -21.56 -2.98 20.02
C GLU A 235 -20.25 -3.39 19.31
N ILE A 236 -19.56 -2.40 18.74
CA ILE A 236 -18.25 -2.62 18.11
C ILE A 236 -17.20 -3.01 19.15
N LYS A 237 -17.18 -2.36 20.32
CA LYS A 237 -16.27 -2.73 21.43
C LYS A 237 -16.50 -4.19 21.86
N ALA A 238 -17.75 -4.57 22.09
CA ALA A 238 -18.11 -5.93 22.45
C ALA A 238 -17.73 -6.96 21.35
N PHE A 239 -17.88 -6.61 20.09
CA PHE A 239 -17.44 -7.45 18.96
C PHE A 239 -15.92 -7.63 18.96
N LEU A 240 -15.14 -6.56 19.15
CA LEU A 240 -13.67 -6.60 19.15
C LEU A 240 -13.08 -7.36 20.34
N GLU A 241 -13.82 -7.53 21.45
CA GLU A 241 -13.42 -8.43 22.56
C GLU A 241 -13.44 -9.90 22.13
N THR A 242 -14.33 -10.28 21.23
CA THR A 242 -14.50 -11.67 20.76
C THR A 242 -13.75 -11.95 19.46
N ASP A 243 -13.54 -10.92 18.64
CA ASP A 243 -12.85 -10.97 17.34
C ASP A 243 -11.85 -9.81 17.24
N PRO A 244 -10.75 -9.86 17.99
CA PRO A 244 -9.76 -8.80 17.99
C PRO A 244 -9.03 -8.71 16.64
N PRO A 245 -8.67 -7.49 16.19
CA PRO A 245 -7.89 -7.33 14.98
C PRO A 245 -6.51 -8.00 15.13
N PRO A 246 -5.92 -8.50 14.03
CA PRO A 246 -4.61 -9.12 14.09
C PRO A 246 -3.55 -8.10 14.54
N THR A 247 -2.57 -8.56 15.31
CA THR A 247 -1.44 -7.75 15.81
C THR A 247 -0.24 -7.75 14.85
N SER A 248 -0.24 -8.64 13.87
CA SER A 248 0.75 -8.73 12.81
C SER A 248 0.06 -8.89 11.45
N ARG A 249 0.78 -8.60 10.38
CA ARG A 249 0.30 -8.79 9.01
C ARG A 249 1.34 -9.56 8.22
N GLU A 250 0.89 -10.63 7.55
CA GLU A 250 1.75 -11.33 6.60
C GLU A 250 1.86 -10.52 5.30
N LEU A 251 3.09 -10.28 4.88
CA LEU A 251 3.46 -9.48 3.74
C LEU A 251 4.28 -10.30 2.74
N ALA A 252 4.34 -9.83 1.51
CA ALA A 252 5.31 -10.23 0.52
C ALA A 252 6.12 -9.03 0.06
N VAL A 253 7.42 -9.21 -0.12
CA VAL A 253 8.22 -8.41 -1.03
C VAL A 253 8.26 -9.12 -2.37
N VAL A 254 8.00 -8.38 -3.44
CA VAL A 254 8.09 -8.84 -4.83
C VAL A 254 9.04 -7.90 -5.56
N TRP A 255 10.02 -8.44 -6.29
CA TRP A 255 10.99 -7.61 -7.01
C TRP A 255 11.44 -8.26 -8.31
N TRP A 256 11.90 -7.42 -9.22
CA TRP A 256 12.55 -7.85 -10.45
C TRP A 256 13.64 -6.87 -10.86
N ASP A 257 14.66 -7.39 -11.51
CA ASP A 257 15.80 -6.61 -12.01
C ASP A 257 15.56 -6.17 -13.46
N LYS A 258 16.10 -5.02 -13.79
CA LYS A 258 16.18 -4.56 -15.17
C LYS A 258 17.37 -5.19 -15.86
N VAL A 259 17.14 -5.73 -17.03
CA VAL A 259 18.14 -6.36 -17.91
C VAL A 259 18.75 -5.32 -18.85
#